data_739b2f3e9ca006d7fe290c074a716d5f
#
_entry.id   739b2f3e9ca006d7fe290c074a716d5f
#
_cell.length_a   1.000
_cell.length_b   1.000
_cell.length_c   1.000
_cell.angle_alpha   90.00
_cell.angle_beta   90.00
_cell.angle_gamma   90.00
#
_symmetry.space_group_name_H-M   'P 1'
#
loop_
_entity.id
_entity.type
_entity.pdbx_description
1 polymer ?
#
loop_
_entity_poly.entity_id
_entity_poly.type
_entity_poly.pdbx_seq_one_letter_code
_entity_poly.pdbx_strand_id
1 'polypeptide(L)'
;MGVKVDIVSGFLGAGKTTLIKKIIDDAFKREKVAIIENEFGEVSIDGEILKDRNIDIKEINSGCICCSLSGDFKDSIEDIIDEYNPDRIIVEPSGIAKLSDVLKGCKEIRIKDSITINHIFTVIDISNLDMYKEEFKEFYIDQVMNAKTIIFTRIDKCDDNEIEEAVEEIRKININASIVKVPLDIMDGLDILRIAEKDLNNIQEKKIVKLTSRSKKAAKAVRVGSKIFDSWGEETSKIFNINKIENIFTKIGITKECGNILRGKGFIELDSGRWIEFHYTPRQFQLKAAVKQDKGKIAIIGENIDKDKLELLFR
;
A
#
# COMPACT_ATOMS: atom_id res chain seq x y z
N MET A 1 -11.76 -18.75 11.17
CA MET A 1 -11.16 -17.38 11.06
C MET A 1 -12.19 -16.53 10.34
N GLY A 2 -12.41 -15.29 10.78
CA GLY A 2 -13.36 -14.41 10.09
C GLY A 2 -12.83 -13.95 8.73
N VAL A 3 -13.74 -13.51 7.84
CA VAL A 3 -13.42 -12.97 6.53
C VAL A 3 -12.60 -11.69 6.68
N LYS A 4 -11.50 -11.56 5.96
CA LYS A 4 -10.67 -10.36 5.98
C LYS A 4 -11.30 -9.27 5.12
N VAL A 5 -11.40 -8.05 5.63
CA VAL A 5 -11.92 -6.90 4.89
C VAL A 5 -10.80 -5.89 4.69
N ASP A 6 -10.47 -5.59 3.43
CA ASP A 6 -9.55 -4.55 3.04
C ASP A 6 -10.32 -3.38 2.43
N ILE A 7 -10.01 -2.16 2.84
CA ILE A 7 -10.67 -0.94 2.34
C ILE A 7 -9.65 -0.14 1.54
N VAL A 8 -10.00 0.17 0.29
CA VAL A 8 -9.18 0.99 -0.63
C VAL A 8 -9.92 2.27 -0.96
N SER A 9 -9.71 3.29 -0.13
CA SER A 9 -10.25 4.64 -0.29
C SER A 9 -9.33 5.52 -1.12
N GLY A 10 -9.81 6.69 -1.51
CA GLY A 10 -9.09 7.69 -2.30
C GLY A 10 -10.03 8.39 -3.27
N PHE A 11 -9.63 9.55 -3.76
CA PHE A 11 -10.47 10.38 -4.61
C PHE A 11 -10.73 9.75 -5.99
N LEU A 12 -11.67 10.32 -6.76
CA LEU A 12 -11.97 9.90 -8.13
C LEU A 12 -10.71 9.97 -9.01
N GLY A 13 -10.42 8.89 -9.73
CA GLY A 13 -9.26 8.81 -10.62
C GLY A 13 -7.89 8.72 -9.92
N ALA A 14 -7.83 8.61 -8.58
CA ALA A 14 -6.57 8.51 -7.84
C ALA A 14 -5.79 7.21 -8.09
N GLY A 15 -6.39 6.18 -8.69
CA GLY A 15 -5.74 4.90 -9.00
C GLY A 15 -6.10 3.76 -8.03
N LYS A 16 -7.26 3.83 -7.35
CA LYS A 16 -7.75 2.79 -6.44
C LYS A 16 -7.84 1.42 -7.11
N THR A 17 -8.55 1.34 -8.23
CA THR A 17 -8.71 0.10 -9.01
C THR A 17 -7.37 -0.46 -9.49
N THR A 18 -6.42 0.40 -9.88
CA THR A 18 -5.05 -0.01 -10.26
C THR A 18 -4.33 -0.68 -9.08
N LEU A 19 -4.45 -0.11 -7.89
CA LEU A 19 -3.90 -0.69 -6.66
C LEU A 19 -4.55 -2.05 -6.34
N ILE A 20 -5.88 -2.12 -6.43
CA ILE A 20 -6.65 -3.35 -6.17
C ILE A 20 -6.19 -4.47 -7.11
N LYS A 21 -6.17 -4.21 -8.42
CA LYS A 21 -5.68 -5.17 -9.44
C LYS A 21 -4.29 -5.67 -9.10
N LYS A 22 -3.38 -4.76 -8.76
CA LYS A 22 -2.00 -5.10 -8.43
C LYS A 22 -1.90 -6.00 -7.19
N ILE A 23 -2.63 -5.70 -6.14
CA ILE A 23 -2.65 -6.51 -4.91
C ILE A 23 -3.22 -7.91 -5.20
N ILE A 24 -4.31 -7.99 -5.94
CA ILE A 24 -4.92 -9.28 -6.31
C ILE A 24 -3.95 -10.11 -7.14
N ASP A 25 -3.36 -9.53 -8.16
CA ASP A 25 -2.46 -10.22 -9.09
C ASP A 25 -1.20 -10.75 -8.41
N ASP A 26 -0.66 -10.00 -7.47
CA ASP A 26 0.62 -10.33 -6.86
C ASP A 26 0.47 -11.14 -5.56
N ALA A 27 -0.59 -10.90 -4.78
CA ALA A 27 -0.69 -11.39 -3.41
C ALA A 27 -1.83 -12.38 -3.17
N PHE A 28 -2.98 -12.26 -3.84
CA PHE A 28 -4.19 -13.03 -3.49
C PHE A 28 -4.53 -14.16 -4.47
N LYS A 29 -3.57 -14.63 -5.23
CA LYS A 29 -3.77 -15.69 -6.25
C LYS A 29 -4.42 -16.98 -5.74
N ARG A 30 -4.37 -17.23 -4.44
CA ARG A 30 -4.90 -18.45 -3.80
C ARG A 30 -6.06 -18.17 -2.85
N GLU A 31 -6.41 -16.90 -2.63
CA GLU A 31 -7.55 -16.52 -1.81
C GLU A 31 -8.80 -16.36 -2.69
N LYS A 32 -9.96 -16.74 -2.18
CA LYS A 32 -11.24 -16.44 -2.79
C LYS A 32 -11.60 -15.00 -2.43
N VAL A 33 -11.48 -14.09 -3.38
CA VAL A 33 -11.65 -12.65 -3.17
C VAL A 33 -12.98 -12.20 -3.74
N ALA A 34 -13.78 -11.48 -2.95
CA ALA A 34 -14.92 -10.73 -3.41
C ALA A 34 -14.59 -9.22 -3.39
N ILE A 35 -15.11 -8.47 -4.34
CA ILE A 35 -14.92 -7.02 -4.43
C ILE A 35 -16.29 -6.35 -4.34
N ILE A 36 -16.38 -5.33 -3.48
CA ILE A 36 -17.52 -4.44 -3.37
C ILE A 36 -17.10 -3.09 -3.94
N GLU A 37 -17.59 -2.77 -5.12
CA GLU A 37 -17.39 -1.48 -5.77
C GLU A 37 -18.64 -0.62 -5.64
N ASN A 38 -18.44 0.66 -5.34
CA ASN A 38 -19.51 1.64 -5.31
C ASN A 38 -19.16 2.82 -6.21
N GLU A 39 -19.45 2.68 -7.50
CA GLU A 39 -19.29 3.76 -8.46
C GLU A 39 -20.61 4.48 -8.76
N PHE A 40 -20.49 5.82 -8.94
CA PHE A 40 -21.54 6.65 -9.53
C PHE A 40 -21.48 6.50 -11.06
N GLY A 41 -22.27 5.58 -11.65
CA GLY A 41 -22.33 5.45 -13.10
C GLY A 41 -23.01 4.16 -13.58
N GLU A 42 -23.62 4.22 -14.73
CA GLU A 42 -24.41 3.10 -15.30
C GLU A 42 -23.60 1.94 -15.89
N VAL A 43 -22.26 2.04 -15.94
CA VAL A 43 -21.39 0.99 -16.53
C VAL A 43 -20.08 0.88 -15.77
N SER A 44 -19.91 -0.20 -15.02
CA SER A 44 -18.60 -0.58 -14.47
C SER A 44 -17.75 -1.19 -15.60
N ILE A 45 -16.80 -0.42 -16.11
CA ILE A 45 -15.82 -0.89 -17.11
C ILE A 45 -14.82 -1.83 -16.46
N ASP A 46 -14.62 -1.73 -15.14
CA ASP A 46 -13.61 -2.49 -14.40
C ASP A 46 -14.05 -3.91 -14.06
N GLY A 47 -15.35 -4.16 -13.93
CA GLY A 47 -15.92 -5.50 -13.71
C GLY A 47 -15.58 -6.53 -14.78
N GLU A 48 -15.44 -6.13 -16.04
CA GLU A 48 -15.07 -7.07 -17.12
C GLU A 48 -13.60 -7.53 -17.06
N ILE A 49 -12.70 -6.68 -16.59
CA ILE A 49 -11.26 -6.99 -16.56
C ILE A 49 -10.90 -7.97 -15.44
N LEU A 50 -11.72 -8.03 -14.39
CA LEU A 50 -11.51 -8.90 -13.23
C LEU A 50 -12.25 -10.25 -13.35
N LYS A 51 -13.26 -10.35 -14.22
CA LYS A 51 -14.07 -11.58 -14.45
C LYS A 51 -13.25 -12.81 -14.93
N ASP A 52 -12.12 -12.58 -15.55
CA ASP A 52 -11.27 -13.68 -16.10
C ASP A 52 -10.50 -14.49 -15.03
N ARG A 53 -10.63 -14.19 -13.72
CA ARG A 53 -9.70 -14.66 -12.69
C ARG A 53 -10.30 -15.42 -11.50
N ASN A 54 -11.50 -15.97 -11.59
CA ASN A 54 -12.24 -16.56 -10.46
C ASN A 54 -12.44 -15.56 -9.30
N ILE A 55 -12.63 -14.29 -9.61
CA ILE A 55 -12.89 -13.22 -8.64
C ILE A 55 -14.37 -12.89 -8.78
N ASP A 56 -15.11 -13.07 -7.70
CA ASP A 56 -16.51 -12.68 -7.66
C ASP A 56 -16.63 -11.18 -7.38
N ILE A 57 -17.14 -10.43 -8.37
CA ILE A 57 -17.35 -8.98 -8.25
C ILE A 57 -18.83 -8.76 -8.01
N LYS A 58 -19.18 -8.15 -6.90
CA LYS A 58 -20.54 -7.67 -6.62
C LYS A 58 -20.55 -6.16 -6.67
N GLU A 59 -21.17 -5.63 -7.70
CA GLU A 59 -21.46 -4.20 -7.83
C GLU A 59 -22.67 -3.85 -6.97
N ILE A 60 -22.53 -2.85 -6.10
CA ILE A 60 -23.68 -2.31 -5.35
C ILE A 60 -24.26 -1.16 -6.16
N ASN A 61 -25.24 -1.46 -7.00
CA ASN A 61 -25.92 -0.47 -7.86
C ASN A 61 -26.97 0.40 -7.14
N SER A 62 -27.20 0.22 -5.84
CA SER A 62 -28.23 0.92 -5.08
C SER A 62 -27.66 2.02 -4.19
N GLY A 63 -27.40 3.19 -4.78
CA GLY A 63 -27.12 4.42 -4.02
C GLY A 63 -25.72 4.48 -3.41
N CYS A 64 -25.25 5.70 -3.16
CA CYS A 64 -23.97 5.93 -2.47
C CYS A 64 -23.91 5.18 -1.15
N ILE A 65 -22.81 4.49 -0.84
CA ILE A 65 -22.48 4.04 0.54
C ILE A 65 -22.61 5.23 1.52
N CYS A 66 -22.35 6.46 1.05
CA CYS A 66 -22.49 7.69 1.83
C CYS A 66 -23.95 8.13 2.05
N CYS A 67 -24.92 7.71 1.23
CA CYS A 67 -26.31 8.14 1.32
C CYS A 67 -27.24 7.13 2.00
N SER A 68 -26.89 5.83 2.01
CA SER A 68 -27.69 4.73 2.56
C SER A 68 -26.96 4.00 3.69
N LEU A 69 -26.36 4.74 4.59
CA LEU A 69 -25.38 4.29 5.59
C LEU A 69 -25.79 3.17 6.55
N SER A 70 -26.98 2.60 6.49
CA SER A 70 -27.40 1.66 7.54
C SER A 70 -27.94 0.31 7.09
N GLY A 71 -28.43 0.17 5.87
CA GLY A 71 -29.02 -1.10 5.43
C GLY A 71 -28.17 -1.77 4.34
N ASP A 72 -28.13 -1.15 3.19
CA ASP A 72 -27.70 -1.78 1.93
C ASP A 72 -26.23 -2.27 1.93
N PHE A 73 -25.31 -1.47 2.50
CA PHE A 73 -23.90 -1.86 2.55
C PHE A 73 -23.64 -3.05 3.46
N LYS A 74 -24.27 -3.05 4.61
CA LYS A 74 -24.19 -4.12 5.58
C LYS A 74 -24.80 -5.41 5.03
N ASP A 75 -26.04 -5.31 4.51
CA ASP A 75 -26.75 -6.44 3.93
C ASP A 75 -25.94 -7.01 2.74
N SER A 76 -25.29 -6.15 1.95
CA SER A 76 -24.42 -6.60 0.85
C SER A 76 -23.19 -7.38 1.32
N ILE A 77 -22.54 -6.98 2.42
CA ILE A 77 -21.42 -7.77 2.99
C ILE A 77 -21.93 -9.10 3.55
N GLU A 78 -23.08 -9.10 4.25
CA GLU A 78 -23.68 -10.31 4.81
C GLU A 78 -24.08 -11.28 3.68
N ASP A 79 -24.74 -10.80 2.62
CA ASP A 79 -25.07 -11.60 1.43
C ASP A 79 -23.83 -12.20 0.76
N ILE A 80 -22.74 -11.42 0.58
CA ILE A 80 -21.51 -11.91 -0.01
C ILE A 80 -20.89 -13.01 0.84
N ILE A 81 -20.90 -12.87 2.15
CA ILE A 81 -20.37 -13.89 3.07
C ILE A 81 -21.20 -15.17 2.94
N ASP A 82 -22.53 -15.06 2.94
CA ASP A 82 -23.44 -16.20 2.92
C ASP A 82 -23.46 -16.91 1.56
N GLU A 83 -23.46 -16.16 0.44
CA GLU A 83 -23.54 -16.72 -0.91
C GLU A 83 -22.20 -17.25 -1.42
N TYR A 84 -21.10 -16.52 -1.17
CA TYR A 84 -19.80 -16.80 -1.79
C TYR A 84 -18.78 -17.40 -0.83
N ASN A 85 -18.97 -17.25 0.49
CA ASN A 85 -18.01 -17.69 1.52
C ASN A 85 -16.54 -17.35 1.14
N PRO A 86 -16.22 -16.04 0.99
CA PRO A 86 -14.91 -15.61 0.55
C PRO A 86 -13.89 -15.67 1.70
N ASP A 87 -12.61 -15.78 1.35
CA ASP A 87 -11.50 -15.61 2.29
C ASP A 87 -11.27 -14.12 2.62
N ARG A 88 -11.62 -13.26 1.64
CA ARG A 88 -11.35 -11.82 1.67
C ARG A 88 -12.41 -11.02 0.90
N ILE A 89 -12.74 -9.84 1.45
CA ILE A 89 -13.57 -8.84 0.78
C ILE A 89 -12.73 -7.57 0.62
N ILE A 90 -12.65 -7.04 -0.60
CA ILE A 90 -12.06 -5.73 -0.87
C ILE A 90 -13.21 -4.75 -1.07
N VAL A 91 -13.21 -3.66 -0.31
CA VAL A 91 -14.20 -2.59 -0.43
C VAL A 91 -13.55 -1.39 -1.11
N GLU A 92 -14.03 -1.04 -2.29
CA GLU A 92 -13.69 0.20 -3.01
C GLU A 92 -14.86 1.18 -2.91
N PRO A 93 -14.87 2.11 -1.94
CA PRO A 93 -15.91 3.11 -1.85
C PRO A 93 -15.76 4.15 -2.97
N SER A 94 -16.85 4.86 -3.28
CA SER A 94 -16.82 6.01 -4.20
C SER A 94 -15.74 7.02 -3.79
N GLY A 95 -15.11 7.66 -4.78
CA GLY A 95 -14.06 8.64 -4.54
C GLY A 95 -14.48 9.86 -3.71
N ILE A 96 -15.79 10.12 -3.62
CA ILE A 96 -16.38 11.16 -2.76
C ILE A 96 -17.01 10.59 -1.48
N ALA A 97 -16.70 9.36 -1.09
CA ALA A 97 -17.16 8.80 0.16
C ALA A 97 -16.23 9.20 1.32
N LYS A 98 -16.79 9.42 2.50
CA LYS A 98 -16.03 9.54 3.73
C LYS A 98 -15.56 8.16 4.19
N LEU A 99 -14.27 8.01 4.41
CA LEU A 99 -13.70 6.75 4.91
C LEU A 99 -14.21 6.41 6.31
N SER A 100 -14.46 7.43 7.13
CA SER A 100 -15.06 7.28 8.46
C SER A 100 -16.41 6.57 8.43
N ASP A 101 -17.23 6.86 7.42
CA ASP A 101 -18.56 6.27 7.28
C ASP A 101 -18.47 4.80 6.84
N VAL A 102 -17.57 4.49 5.91
CA VAL A 102 -17.29 3.09 5.51
C VAL A 102 -16.82 2.27 6.70
N LEU A 103 -15.88 2.82 7.48
CA LEU A 103 -15.35 2.17 8.69
C LEU A 103 -16.44 1.97 9.76
N LYS A 104 -17.38 2.90 9.86
CA LYS A 104 -18.53 2.78 10.76
C LYS A 104 -19.45 1.66 10.31
N GLY A 105 -19.81 1.62 9.01
CA GLY A 105 -20.61 0.53 8.43
C GLY A 105 -20.01 -0.85 8.68
N CYS A 106 -18.69 -1.01 8.44
CA CYS A 106 -18.00 -2.26 8.74
C CYS A 106 -18.05 -2.67 10.24
N LYS A 107 -18.10 -1.71 11.17
CA LYS A 107 -18.20 -1.99 12.61
C LYS A 107 -19.61 -2.36 13.06
N GLU A 108 -20.61 -1.96 12.33
CA GLU A 108 -22.04 -2.19 12.64
C GLU A 108 -22.55 -3.53 12.10
N ILE A 109 -21.76 -4.28 11.34
CA ILE A 109 -22.13 -5.58 10.80
C ILE A 109 -22.45 -6.54 11.95
N ARG A 110 -23.64 -7.19 11.88
CA ARG A 110 -24.17 -8.03 12.98
C ARG A 110 -23.30 -9.25 13.27
N ILE A 111 -22.58 -9.72 12.26
CA ILE A 111 -21.68 -10.87 12.36
C ILE A 111 -20.28 -10.40 12.81
N LYS A 112 -20.23 -9.78 13.99
CA LYS A 112 -19.04 -9.11 14.54
C LYS A 112 -17.81 -10.03 14.64
N ASP A 113 -18.02 -11.34 14.74
CA ASP A 113 -16.96 -12.34 14.81
C ASP A 113 -16.61 -12.95 13.44
N SER A 114 -17.37 -12.59 12.38
CA SER A 114 -17.21 -13.15 11.04
C SER A 114 -16.30 -12.31 10.14
N ILE A 115 -16.07 -11.04 10.47
CA ILE A 115 -15.19 -10.16 9.68
C ILE A 115 -14.08 -9.54 10.53
N THR A 116 -12.93 -9.30 9.88
CA THR A 116 -11.80 -8.57 10.46
C THR A 116 -11.34 -7.52 9.49
N ILE A 117 -11.44 -6.21 9.86
CA ILE A 117 -10.83 -5.14 9.06
C ILE A 117 -9.32 -5.33 9.12
N ASN A 118 -8.74 -5.65 7.95
CA ASN A 118 -7.35 -6.02 7.83
C ASN A 118 -6.50 -4.83 7.36
N HIS A 119 -6.76 -4.27 6.18
CA HIS A 119 -6.02 -3.11 5.68
C HIS A 119 -6.94 -1.91 5.42
N ILE A 120 -6.42 -0.70 5.59
CA ILE A 120 -7.12 0.56 5.30
C ILE A 120 -6.17 1.44 4.51
N PHE A 121 -6.33 1.42 3.21
CA PHE A 121 -5.57 2.22 2.26
C PHE A 121 -6.30 3.51 1.91
N THR A 122 -5.54 4.58 1.68
CA THR A 122 -6.01 5.77 0.97
C THR A 122 -5.04 6.07 -0.16
N VAL A 123 -5.54 6.06 -1.39
CA VAL A 123 -4.75 6.36 -2.58
C VAL A 123 -4.88 7.85 -2.89
N ILE A 124 -3.76 8.53 -3.07
CA ILE A 124 -3.70 9.96 -3.33
C ILE A 124 -2.89 10.22 -4.61
N ASP A 125 -3.54 10.80 -5.59
CA ASP A 125 -2.88 11.37 -6.75
C ASP A 125 -2.27 12.73 -6.36
N ILE A 126 -0.96 12.75 -6.15
CA ILE A 126 -0.29 13.96 -5.67
C ILE A 126 -0.23 15.07 -6.73
N SER A 127 -0.32 14.74 -8.02
CA SER A 127 -0.39 15.76 -9.09
C SER A 127 -1.67 16.60 -9.06
N ASN A 128 -2.69 16.17 -8.30
CA ASN A 128 -3.97 16.83 -8.13
C ASN A 128 -4.28 17.23 -6.68
N LEU A 129 -3.26 17.25 -5.81
CA LEU A 129 -3.44 17.45 -4.38
C LEU A 129 -4.13 18.77 -4.02
N ASP A 130 -3.76 19.85 -4.69
CA ASP A 130 -4.34 21.17 -4.44
C ASP A 130 -5.83 21.23 -4.79
N MET A 131 -6.22 20.62 -5.91
CA MET A 131 -7.63 20.49 -6.28
C MET A 131 -8.43 19.75 -5.20
N TYR A 132 -7.89 18.67 -4.64
CA TYR A 132 -8.58 17.93 -3.57
C TYR A 132 -8.75 18.78 -2.30
N LYS A 133 -7.74 19.59 -1.96
CA LYS A 133 -7.76 20.48 -0.79
C LYS A 133 -8.76 21.63 -0.95
N GLU A 134 -8.87 22.18 -2.14
CA GLU A 134 -9.70 23.35 -2.41
C GLU A 134 -11.17 22.98 -2.65
N GLU A 135 -11.42 22.01 -3.55
CA GLU A 135 -12.78 21.70 -3.99
C GLU A 135 -13.47 20.64 -3.12
N PHE A 136 -12.69 19.70 -2.54
CA PHE A 136 -13.22 18.53 -1.85
C PHE A 136 -12.67 18.34 -0.44
N LYS A 137 -12.30 19.44 0.19
CA LYS A 137 -11.59 19.50 1.47
C LYS A 137 -12.11 18.55 2.54
N GLU A 138 -13.43 18.45 2.72
CA GLU A 138 -14.03 17.62 3.76
C GLU A 138 -13.78 16.13 3.53
N PHE A 139 -13.92 15.67 2.29
CA PHE A 139 -13.67 14.27 1.91
C PHE A 139 -12.20 13.93 1.98
N TYR A 140 -11.35 14.81 1.45
CA TYR A 140 -9.89 14.65 1.49
C TYR A 140 -9.38 14.52 2.94
N ILE A 141 -9.79 15.43 3.82
CA ILE A 141 -9.38 15.39 5.24
C ILE A 141 -9.86 14.11 5.90
N ASP A 142 -11.10 13.69 5.68
CA ASP A 142 -11.64 12.48 6.28
C ASP A 142 -10.90 11.23 5.79
N GLN A 143 -10.66 11.10 4.48
CA GLN A 143 -9.94 9.98 3.89
C GLN A 143 -8.51 9.91 4.42
N VAL A 144 -7.78 11.02 4.49
CA VAL A 144 -6.42 11.08 5.02
C VAL A 144 -6.39 10.76 6.52
N MET A 145 -7.30 11.36 7.30
CA MET A 145 -7.34 11.21 8.76
C MET A 145 -7.59 9.76 9.19
N ASN A 146 -8.42 9.04 8.46
CA ASN A 146 -8.82 7.67 8.78
C ASN A 146 -7.93 6.60 8.13
N ALA A 147 -7.04 6.97 7.23
CA ALA A 147 -6.09 6.07 6.59
C ALA A 147 -5.12 5.42 7.59
N LYS A 148 -4.71 4.18 7.31
CA LYS A 148 -3.57 3.54 7.99
C LYS A 148 -2.33 3.53 7.12
N THR A 149 -2.53 3.32 5.82
CA THR A 149 -1.48 3.39 4.82
C THR A 149 -1.94 4.30 3.69
N ILE A 150 -1.15 5.30 3.38
CA ILE A 150 -1.40 6.26 2.30
C ILE A 150 -0.43 5.95 1.16
N ILE A 151 -0.97 5.80 -0.04
CA ILE A 151 -0.19 5.46 -1.23
C ILE A 151 -0.27 6.61 -2.21
N PHE A 152 0.88 7.16 -2.55
CA PHE A 152 0.99 8.20 -3.57
C PHE A 152 0.99 7.58 -4.96
N THR A 153 0.24 8.19 -5.86
CA THR A 153 0.23 7.84 -7.28
C THR A 153 0.67 9.04 -8.12
N ARG A 154 1.05 8.77 -9.37
CA ARG A 154 1.53 9.78 -10.33
C ARG A 154 2.72 10.60 -9.83
N ILE A 155 3.56 10.00 -9.02
CA ILE A 155 4.78 10.59 -8.47
C ILE A 155 5.74 11.02 -9.60
N ASP A 156 5.74 10.28 -10.69
CA ASP A 156 6.48 10.55 -11.91
C ASP A 156 6.15 11.89 -12.59
N LYS A 157 5.04 12.53 -12.19
CA LYS A 157 4.59 13.83 -12.70
C LYS A 157 4.97 15.01 -11.79
N CYS A 158 5.55 14.72 -10.64
CA CYS A 158 5.88 15.69 -9.60
C CYS A 158 7.38 15.74 -9.38
N ASP A 159 7.89 16.89 -8.99
CA ASP A 159 9.27 17.02 -8.53
C ASP A 159 9.42 16.63 -7.05
N ASP A 160 10.66 16.52 -6.58
CA ASP A 160 10.96 16.10 -5.21
C ASP A 160 10.40 17.08 -4.17
N ASN A 161 10.32 18.39 -4.47
CA ASN A 161 9.78 19.38 -3.56
C ASN A 161 8.25 19.22 -3.43
N GLU A 162 7.55 19.03 -4.53
CA GLU A 162 6.11 18.77 -4.55
C GLU A 162 5.76 17.50 -3.76
N ILE A 163 6.59 16.45 -3.88
CA ILE A 163 6.42 15.20 -3.12
C ILE A 163 6.60 15.43 -1.62
N GLU A 164 7.63 16.17 -1.21
CA GLU A 164 7.87 16.47 0.21
C GLU A 164 6.78 17.39 0.79
N GLU A 165 6.33 18.40 0.04
CA GLU A 165 5.20 19.25 0.43
C GLU A 165 3.93 18.41 0.64
N ALA A 166 3.65 17.47 -0.24
CA ALA A 166 2.52 16.53 -0.09
C ALA A 166 2.65 15.70 1.20
N VAL A 167 3.86 15.22 1.51
CA VAL A 167 4.12 14.50 2.77
C VAL A 167 3.84 15.38 3.98
N GLU A 168 4.33 16.62 3.98
CA GLU A 168 4.12 17.57 5.08
C GLU A 168 2.64 17.88 5.28
N GLU A 169 1.89 18.12 4.20
CA GLU A 169 0.46 18.38 4.26
C GLU A 169 -0.30 17.21 4.88
N ILE A 170 0.01 15.98 4.44
CA ILE A 170 -0.61 14.79 5.00
C ILE A 170 -0.25 14.62 6.48
N ARG A 171 0.98 14.93 6.87
CA ARG A 171 1.43 14.86 8.28
C ARG A 171 0.70 15.83 9.20
N LYS A 172 0.27 16.98 8.70
CA LYS A 172 -0.58 17.93 9.47
C LYS A 172 -1.93 17.29 9.83
N ILE A 173 -2.47 16.40 8.97
CA ILE A 173 -3.76 15.75 9.16
C ILE A 173 -3.59 14.40 9.88
N ASN A 174 -2.64 13.55 9.43
CA ASN A 174 -2.43 12.21 9.95
C ASN A 174 -0.94 11.92 10.19
N ILE A 175 -0.53 12.03 11.43
CA ILE A 175 0.86 11.78 11.85
C ILE A 175 1.20 10.29 11.98
N ASN A 176 0.20 9.40 11.93
CA ASN A 176 0.38 7.98 12.25
C ASN A 176 0.35 7.07 11.01
N ALA A 177 -0.24 7.51 9.90
CA ALA A 177 -0.32 6.67 8.71
C ALA A 177 1.08 6.41 8.12
N SER A 178 1.33 5.21 7.62
CA SER A 178 2.48 4.99 6.73
C SER A 178 2.22 5.68 5.40
N ILE A 179 3.25 6.31 4.84
CA ILE A 179 3.18 6.95 3.52
C ILE A 179 4.11 6.17 2.58
N VAL A 180 3.57 5.76 1.44
CA VAL A 180 4.29 5.08 0.37
C VAL A 180 4.43 6.07 -0.79
N LYS A 181 5.63 6.61 -0.99
CA LYS A 181 5.98 7.48 -2.11
C LYS A 181 6.88 6.73 -3.11
N VAL A 182 6.41 5.55 -3.51
CA VAL A 182 7.08 4.67 -4.47
C VAL A 182 6.12 4.44 -5.64
N PRO A 183 6.58 4.61 -6.89
CA PRO A 183 5.74 4.31 -8.05
C PRO A 183 5.18 2.89 -8.01
N LEU A 184 3.89 2.72 -8.31
CA LEU A 184 3.20 1.44 -8.22
C LEU A 184 3.74 0.39 -9.20
N ASP A 185 4.35 0.79 -10.30
CA ASP A 185 4.99 -0.10 -11.28
C ASP A 185 6.28 -0.74 -10.75
N ILE A 186 6.96 -0.09 -9.81
CA ILE A 186 8.19 -0.59 -9.17
C ILE A 186 7.87 -1.55 -8.03
N MET A 187 6.77 -1.33 -7.29
CA MET A 187 6.35 -2.18 -6.17
C MET A 187 5.56 -3.38 -6.66
N ASP A 188 5.61 -4.50 -5.94
CA ASP A 188 4.59 -5.54 -6.07
C ASP A 188 3.55 -5.48 -4.92
N GLY A 189 2.40 -6.13 -5.15
CA GLY A 189 1.30 -6.12 -4.19
C GLY A 189 1.68 -6.71 -2.83
N LEU A 190 2.60 -7.68 -2.77
CA LEU A 190 3.09 -8.26 -1.52
C LEU A 190 3.87 -7.24 -0.69
N ASP A 191 4.66 -6.37 -1.32
CA ASP A 191 5.41 -5.35 -0.60
C ASP A 191 4.47 -4.30 0.00
N ILE A 192 3.41 -3.92 -0.74
CA ILE A 192 2.36 -3.02 -0.27
C ILE A 192 1.68 -3.60 0.98
N LEU A 193 1.31 -4.87 0.93
CA LEU A 193 0.69 -5.55 2.08
C LEU A 193 1.63 -5.66 3.28
N ARG A 194 2.91 -5.95 3.07
CA ARG A 194 3.93 -6.01 4.14
C ARG A 194 4.09 -4.67 4.86
N ILE A 195 3.99 -3.55 4.13
CA ILE A 195 4.00 -2.22 4.73
C ILE A 195 2.75 -2.04 5.61
N ALA A 196 1.58 -2.36 5.08
CA ALA A 196 0.31 -2.23 5.79
C ALA A 196 0.22 -3.13 7.03
N GLU A 197 0.72 -4.37 6.97
CA GLU A 197 0.75 -5.29 8.12
C GLU A 197 1.65 -4.81 9.27
N LYS A 198 2.78 -4.17 8.96
CA LYS A 198 3.63 -3.56 10.01
C LYS A 198 2.89 -2.49 10.81
N ASP A 199 1.93 -1.81 10.20
CA ASP A 199 1.11 -0.80 10.87
C ASP A 199 0.09 -1.43 11.83
N LEU A 200 -0.48 -2.56 11.46
CA LEU A 200 -1.42 -3.31 12.30
C LEU A 200 -0.74 -3.82 13.57
N ASN A 201 0.46 -4.41 13.45
CA ASN A 201 1.22 -4.94 14.57
C ASN A 201 1.59 -3.85 15.59
N ASN A 202 1.99 -2.67 15.13
CA ASN A 202 2.30 -1.52 15.99
C ASN A 202 1.07 -1.05 16.81
N ILE A 203 -0.15 -1.23 16.28
CA ILE A 203 -1.39 -0.86 16.99
C ILE A 203 -1.73 -1.89 18.05
N GLN A 204 -1.50 -3.17 17.80
CA GLN A 204 -1.75 -4.24 18.76
C GLN A 204 -0.79 -4.16 19.96
N GLU A 205 0.50 -3.93 19.71
CA GLU A 205 1.49 -3.71 20.78
C GLU A 205 1.13 -2.53 21.67
N LYS A 206 0.62 -1.42 21.11
CA LYS A 206 0.14 -0.26 21.88
C LYS A 206 -1.08 -0.59 22.75
N LYS A 207 -1.99 -1.45 22.30
CA LYS A 207 -3.15 -1.88 23.11
C LYS A 207 -2.70 -2.74 24.30
N ILE A 208 -1.73 -3.61 24.10
CA ILE A 208 -1.19 -4.48 25.16
C ILE A 208 -0.45 -3.66 26.22
N VAL A 209 0.37 -2.69 25.81
CA VAL A 209 1.08 -1.78 26.74
C VAL A 209 0.11 -0.92 27.55
N LYS A 210 -1.03 -0.49 26.99
CA LYS A 210 -2.06 0.26 27.74
C LYS A 210 -2.82 -0.59 28.77
N LEU A 211 -2.92 -1.89 28.58
CA LEU A 211 -3.60 -2.80 29.49
C LEU A 211 -2.73 -3.21 30.70
N THR A 212 -1.42 -3.13 30.58
CA THR A 212 -0.47 -3.56 31.64
C THR A 212 0.06 -2.41 32.51
N SER A 213 -0.13 -1.16 32.14
CA SER A 213 0.38 0.01 32.88
C SER A 213 -0.70 0.74 33.68
N ARG A 214 -1.13 0.18 34.81
CA ARG A 214 -1.76 0.94 35.89
C ARG A 214 -0.69 1.45 36.87
N SER A 215 0.20 2.33 36.43
CA SER A 215 1.00 3.14 37.33
C SER A 215 1.10 4.56 36.78
N LYS A 216 0.65 5.51 37.58
CA LYS A 216 0.69 6.93 37.36
C LYS A 216 2.16 7.39 37.32
N LYS A 217 2.75 7.51 36.14
CA LYS A 217 3.82 8.45 35.82
C LYS A 217 3.57 8.86 34.38
N ALA A 218 3.58 10.18 34.13
CA ALA A 218 3.39 10.76 32.82
C ALA A 218 4.36 10.11 31.83
N ALA A 219 3.86 9.13 31.09
CA ALA A 219 4.62 8.52 30.01
C ALA A 219 4.71 9.60 28.92
N LYS A 220 5.92 10.15 28.71
CA LYS A 220 6.25 10.81 27.45
C LYS A 220 5.71 9.91 26.34
N ALA A 221 4.74 10.43 25.57
CA ALA A 221 4.25 9.73 24.39
C ALA A 221 5.47 9.45 23.52
N VAL A 222 5.88 8.19 23.48
CA VAL A 222 6.87 7.74 22.50
C VAL A 222 6.20 7.98 21.16
N ARG A 223 6.65 9.02 20.47
CA ARG A 223 6.29 9.25 19.07
C ARG A 223 6.74 8.01 18.32
N VAL A 224 5.79 7.14 18.02
CA VAL A 224 6.04 6.09 17.02
C VAL A 224 6.24 6.86 15.72
N GLY A 225 7.47 6.88 15.24
CA GLY A 225 7.83 7.62 14.05
C GLY A 225 6.92 7.20 12.90
N SER A 226 6.31 8.18 12.28
CA SER A 226 5.56 8.02 11.04
C SER A 226 6.51 7.44 9.99
N LYS A 227 6.17 6.26 9.45
CA LYS A 227 7.00 5.60 8.45
C LYS A 227 6.75 6.24 7.09
N ILE A 228 7.82 6.57 6.40
CA ILE A 228 7.79 7.01 5.01
C ILE A 228 8.57 5.98 4.22
N PHE A 229 7.91 5.39 3.22
CA PHE A 229 8.53 4.46 2.29
C PHE A 229 8.83 5.18 0.99
N ASP A 230 10.06 5.05 0.54
CA ASP A 230 10.60 5.70 -0.64
C ASP A 230 11.33 4.68 -1.51
N SER A 231 11.73 5.09 -2.70
CA SER A 231 12.54 4.29 -3.61
C SER A 231 13.77 5.04 -4.08
N TRP A 232 14.79 4.28 -4.43
CA TRP A 232 15.95 4.72 -5.18
C TRP A 232 16.12 3.79 -6.37
N GLY A 233 16.40 4.37 -7.53
CA GLY A 233 16.64 3.61 -8.75
C GLY A 233 17.77 4.21 -9.57
N GLU A 234 18.49 3.35 -10.28
CA GLU A 234 19.59 3.74 -11.18
C GLU A 234 19.54 2.90 -12.47
N GLU A 235 19.70 3.57 -13.62
CA GLU A 235 20.10 2.91 -14.85
C GLU A 235 21.61 2.99 -14.97
N THR A 236 22.28 1.85 -15.21
CA THR A 236 23.72 1.78 -15.19
C THR A 236 24.28 0.96 -16.35
N SER A 237 25.41 1.37 -16.88
CA SER A 237 26.22 0.58 -17.83
C SER A 237 27.39 -0.11 -17.15
N LYS A 238 27.41 -0.16 -15.82
CA LYS A 238 28.48 -0.79 -15.06
C LYS A 238 28.39 -2.29 -15.13
N ILE A 239 29.57 -2.89 -15.13
CA ILE A 239 29.77 -4.32 -15.01
C ILE A 239 30.08 -4.62 -13.55
N PHE A 240 29.33 -5.54 -12.96
CA PHE A 240 29.45 -5.87 -11.55
C PHE A 240 30.13 -7.22 -11.34
N ASN A 241 30.88 -7.31 -10.25
CA ASN A 241 31.32 -8.60 -9.74
C ASN A 241 30.25 -9.18 -8.82
N ILE A 242 29.93 -10.46 -8.97
CA ILE A 242 28.86 -11.12 -8.21
C ILE A 242 29.08 -11.03 -6.69
N ASN A 243 30.32 -11.23 -6.22
CA ASN A 243 30.65 -11.13 -4.80
C ASN A 243 30.47 -9.70 -4.28
N LYS A 244 30.74 -8.68 -5.13
CA LYS A 244 30.52 -7.29 -4.76
C LYS A 244 29.04 -7.02 -4.52
N ILE A 245 28.16 -7.51 -5.37
CA ILE A 245 26.70 -7.35 -5.23
C ILE A 245 26.19 -8.07 -3.97
N GLU A 246 26.61 -9.29 -3.73
CA GLU A 246 26.26 -10.03 -2.51
C GLU A 246 26.70 -9.30 -1.24
N ASN A 247 27.92 -8.76 -1.26
CA ASN A 247 28.45 -7.98 -0.13
C ASN A 247 27.68 -6.68 0.10
N ILE A 248 27.26 -5.97 -0.98
CA ILE A 248 26.45 -4.76 -0.87
C ILE A 248 25.13 -5.09 -0.14
N PHE A 249 24.39 -6.11 -0.58
CA PHE A 249 23.13 -6.46 0.01
C PHE A 249 23.26 -7.05 1.42
N THR A 250 24.34 -7.79 1.68
CA THR A 250 24.67 -8.25 3.04
C THR A 250 24.91 -7.05 3.97
N LYS A 251 25.72 -6.08 3.53
CA LYS A 251 25.99 -4.86 4.29
C LYS A 251 24.72 -4.06 4.54
N ILE A 252 23.92 -3.81 3.52
CA ILE A 252 22.63 -3.11 3.63
C ILE A 252 21.71 -3.78 4.66
N GLY A 253 21.65 -5.11 4.64
CA GLY A 253 20.80 -5.88 5.57
C GLY A 253 21.24 -5.78 7.04
N ILE A 254 22.55 -5.69 7.28
CA ILE A 254 23.13 -5.69 8.64
C ILE A 254 23.21 -4.28 9.22
N THR A 255 23.78 -3.32 8.47
CA THR A 255 24.17 -2.01 9.02
C THR A 255 23.03 -1.01 9.08
N LYS A 256 22.04 -1.15 8.21
CA LYS A 256 20.95 -0.17 8.02
C LYS A 256 21.41 1.27 7.74
N GLU A 257 22.67 1.43 7.32
CA GLU A 257 23.25 2.75 7.01
C GLU A 257 22.53 3.45 5.84
N CYS A 258 21.91 2.67 4.95
CA CYS A 258 21.15 3.18 3.81
C CYS A 258 19.63 3.27 4.09
N GLY A 259 19.22 3.17 5.35
CA GLY A 259 17.81 3.05 5.75
C GLY A 259 17.37 1.59 5.96
N ASN A 260 16.11 1.39 6.24
CA ASN A 260 15.55 0.04 6.44
C ASN A 260 15.03 -0.50 5.11
N ILE A 261 15.89 -1.15 4.34
CA ILE A 261 15.56 -1.65 3.01
C ILE A 261 14.54 -2.78 3.09
N LEU A 262 13.42 -2.61 2.40
CA LEU A 262 12.35 -3.59 2.29
C LEU A 262 12.57 -4.54 1.12
N ARG A 263 13.05 -4.03 0.00
CA ARG A 263 13.25 -4.77 -1.25
C ARG A 263 14.34 -4.15 -2.11
N GLY A 264 15.07 -5.00 -2.82
CA GLY A 264 15.91 -4.64 -3.96
C GLY A 264 15.60 -5.53 -5.14
N LYS A 265 15.53 -4.96 -6.33
CA LYS A 265 15.33 -5.70 -7.60
C LYS A 265 16.15 -5.05 -8.70
N GLY A 266 16.67 -5.85 -9.62
CA GLY A 266 17.35 -5.27 -10.78
C GLY A 266 17.89 -6.30 -11.75
N PHE A 267 18.34 -5.76 -12.89
CA PHE A 267 19.06 -6.48 -13.93
C PHE A 267 20.44 -5.86 -14.07
N ILE A 268 21.48 -6.65 -13.98
CA ILE A 268 22.88 -6.17 -14.08
C ILE A 268 23.73 -7.11 -14.92
N GLU A 269 24.75 -6.54 -15.57
CA GLU A 269 25.78 -7.29 -16.28
C GLU A 269 26.90 -7.65 -15.31
N LEU A 270 27.34 -8.90 -15.35
CA LEU A 270 28.47 -9.40 -14.58
C LEU A 270 29.78 -9.34 -15.39
N ASP A 271 30.91 -9.31 -14.69
CA ASP A 271 32.26 -9.40 -15.26
C ASP A 271 32.49 -10.66 -16.12
N SER A 272 31.69 -11.69 -15.93
CA SER A 272 31.63 -12.88 -16.77
C SER A 272 30.90 -12.70 -18.10
N GLY A 273 30.38 -11.51 -18.40
CA GLY A 273 29.54 -11.21 -19.57
C GLY A 273 28.10 -11.75 -19.49
N ARG A 274 27.73 -12.35 -18.37
CA ARG A 274 26.37 -12.83 -18.12
C ARG A 274 25.48 -11.76 -17.53
N TRP A 275 24.22 -11.75 -17.90
CA TRP A 275 23.19 -10.92 -17.29
C TRP A 275 22.46 -11.70 -16.21
N ILE A 276 22.22 -11.04 -15.06
CA ILE A 276 21.44 -11.61 -13.96
C ILE A 276 20.32 -10.66 -13.55
N GLU A 277 19.25 -11.27 -13.09
CA GLU A 277 18.20 -10.63 -12.31
C GLU A 277 18.47 -10.92 -10.82
N PHE A 278 18.53 -9.90 -9.99
CA PHE A 278 18.62 -10.06 -8.56
C PHE A 278 17.34 -9.65 -7.85
N HIS A 279 17.02 -10.36 -6.76
CA HIS A 279 15.96 -10.04 -5.83
C HIS A 279 16.50 -10.08 -4.42
N TYR A 280 16.33 -8.98 -3.70
CA TYR A 280 16.72 -8.84 -2.30
C TYR A 280 15.50 -8.55 -1.42
N THR A 281 15.44 -9.22 -0.29
CA THR A 281 14.61 -8.89 0.88
C THR A 281 15.47 -9.03 2.13
N PRO A 282 15.09 -8.48 3.31
CA PRO A 282 15.89 -8.57 4.53
C PRO A 282 16.26 -9.99 4.99
N ARG A 283 15.62 -11.01 4.44
CA ARG A 283 15.85 -12.43 4.82
C ARG A 283 16.40 -13.27 3.67
N GLN A 284 16.44 -12.73 2.46
CA GLN A 284 16.72 -13.55 1.29
C GLN A 284 17.33 -12.72 0.17
N PHE A 285 18.39 -13.25 -0.43
CA PHE A 285 18.97 -12.75 -1.67
C PHE A 285 18.93 -13.88 -2.71
N GLN A 286 18.41 -13.57 -3.88
CA GLN A 286 18.26 -14.52 -4.99
C GLN A 286 18.82 -13.94 -6.26
N LEU A 287 19.50 -14.78 -7.03
CA LEU A 287 20.03 -14.49 -8.36
C LEU A 287 19.42 -15.45 -9.38
N LYS A 288 19.02 -14.90 -10.53
CA LYS A 288 18.53 -15.68 -11.66
C LYS A 288 19.25 -15.23 -12.93
N ALA A 289 19.47 -16.16 -13.85
CA ALA A 289 19.94 -15.80 -15.18
C ALA A 289 18.90 -14.92 -15.88
N ALA A 290 19.36 -13.86 -16.52
CA ALA A 290 18.50 -12.93 -17.25
C ALA A 290 18.95 -12.81 -18.72
N VAL A 291 18.02 -12.39 -19.56
CA VAL A 291 18.32 -12.02 -20.95
C VAL A 291 19.08 -10.69 -20.94
N LYS A 292 20.00 -10.53 -21.88
CA LYS A 292 20.76 -9.29 -22.08
C LYS A 292 19.82 -8.10 -22.22
N GLN A 293 20.12 -7.03 -21.49
CA GLN A 293 19.44 -5.74 -21.54
C GLN A 293 20.36 -4.69 -22.18
N ASP A 294 19.79 -3.57 -22.60
CA ASP A 294 20.56 -2.44 -23.12
C ASP A 294 21.35 -1.74 -22.02
N LYS A 295 20.76 -1.67 -20.82
CA LYS A 295 21.38 -1.12 -19.60
C LYS A 295 20.94 -1.91 -18.39
N GLY A 296 21.81 -1.94 -17.38
CA GLY A 296 21.43 -2.42 -16.06
C GLY A 296 20.41 -1.48 -15.43
N LYS A 297 19.53 -2.06 -14.60
CA LYS A 297 18.52 -1.33 -13.82
C LYS A 297 18.52 -1.84 -12.41
N ILE A 298 18.57 -0.93 -11.45
CA ILE A 298 18.55 -1.23 -10.01
C ILE A 298 17.41 -0.44 -9.40
N ALA A 299 16.56 -1.07 -8.60
CA ALA A 299 15.51 -0.43 -7.81
C ALA A 299 15.57 -0.93 -6.37
N ILE A 300 15.64 0.00 -5.44
CA ILE A 300 15.66 -0.26 -3.99
C ILE A 300 14.46 0.45 -3.37
N ILE A 301 13.72 -0.27 -2.51
CA ILE A 301 12.56 0.26 -1.78
C ILE A 301 12.82 0.08 -0.29
N GLY A 302 12.52 1.10 0.51
CA GLY A 302 12.71 1.03 1.95
C GLY A 302 12.12 2.22 2.71
N GLU A 303 12.33 2.18 4.02
CA GLU A 303 11.95 3.22 4.97
C GLU A 303 13.17 4.07 5.30
N ASN A 304 13.03 5.41 5.20
CA ASN A 304 14.11 6.37 5.46
C ASN A 304 15.37 6.07 4.64
N ILE A 305 15.22 5.92 3.33
CA ILE A 305 16.33 5.62 2.41
C ILE A 305 17.31 6.79 2.36
N ASP A 306 18.61 6.47 2.49
CA ASP A 306 19.71 7.39 2.22
C ASP A 306 20.17 7.17 0.76
N LYS A 307 19.64 7.98 -0.16
CA LYS A 307 19.87 7.86 -1.60
C LYS A 307 21.34 8.07 -1.96
N ASP A 308 22.02 9.01 -1.30
CA ASP A 308 23.42 9.31 -1.57
C ASP A 308 24.32 8.12 -1.21
N LYS A 309 24.05 7.47 -0.09
CA LYS A 309 24.80 6.25 0.29
C LYS A 309 24.52 5.08 -0.64
N LEU A 310 23.28 4.92 -1.11
CA LEU A 310 22.98 3.89 -2.10
C LEU A 310 23.75 4.14 -3.39
N GLU A 311 23.76 5.36 -3.89
CA GLU A 311 24.53 5.72 -5.08
C GLU A 311 26.02 5.38 -4.92
N LEU A 312 26.62 5.70 -3.76
CA LEU A 312 28.02 5.37 -3.47
C LEU A 312 28.30 3.87 -3.42
N LEU A 313 27.37 3.06 -2.93
CA LEU A 313 27.54 1.60 -2.86
C LEU A 313 27.49 0.94 -4.24
N PHE A 314 26.65 1.46 -5.13
CA PHE A 314 26.51 0.93 -6.48
C PHE A 314 27.42 1.62 -7.51
N ARG A 315 28.16 2.62 -7.12
CA ARG A 315 29.31 3.17 -7.86
C ARG A 315 30.51 2.23 -7.74
#